data_52ec5131eccd20bac798da9edbeef582
#
_entry.id   52ec5131eccd20bac798da9edbeef582
#
_cell.length_a   1.000
_cell.length_b   1.000
_cell.length_c   1.000
_cell.angle_alpha   90.00
_cell.angle_beta   90.00
_cell.angle_gamma   90.00
#
_symmetry.space_group_name_H-M   'P 1'
#
loop_
_entity.id
_entity.type
_entity.pdbx_description
1 polymer ?
#
loop_
_entity_poly.entity_id
_entity_poly.type
_entity_poly.pdbx_seq_one_letter_code
_entity_poly.pdbx_strand_id
1 'polypeptide(L)'
;MSRKTVFYIVFFFLLVIGFYFTMSQLIPGFGKSKLAPIGKVLPFAFTNQDGQKVTEQDVTGKVFVAEYFFTTCKSICPVMNANMKIVYERFKNEKDFLIVSHTSDPATDSATRLKKYADSMNVDTRKWIFLTGTKDSLYRQARHSYKIDDPNNNPLSNEVDFLHSQFFSLVDKNGIVRNIYEGTERKDVERMIKEIEVLLKEK
;
A
#
# COMPACT_ATOMS: atom_id res chain seq x y z
N MET A 1 -51.08 -15.61 1.31
CA MET A 1 -50.61 -14.67 2.34
C MET A 1 -51.73 -13.72 2.69
N SER A 2 -51.98 -13.46 3.98
CA SER A 2 -53.09 -12.55 4.35
C SER A 2 -52.76 -11.10 4.02
N ARG A 3 -53.80 -10.26 3.75
CA ARG A 3 -53.57 -8.81 3.48
C ARG A 3 -52.82 -8.13 4.65
N LYS A 4 -53.03 -8.56 5.88
CA LYS A 4 -52.36 -8.07 7.08
C LYS A 4 -50.85 -8.42 7.06
N THR A 5 -50.50 -9.63 6.67
CA THR A 5 -49.12 -10.07 6.56
C THR A 5 -48.33 -9.27 5.51
N VAL A 6 -48.96 -9.02 4.35
CA VAL A 6 -48.35 -8.16 3.30
C VAL A 6 -48.13 -6.75 3.82
N PHE A 7 -49.12 -6.17 4.52
CA PHE A 7 -49.00 -4.84 5.11
C PHE A 7 -47.83 -4.73 6.09
N TYR A 8 -47.67 -5.69 7.01
CA TYR A 8 -46.57 -5.68 7.98
C TYR A 8 -45.19 -5.85 7.30
N ILE A 9 -45.10 -6.68 6.28
CA ILE A 9 -43.85 -6.84 5.51
C ILE A 9 -43.47 -5.53 4.82
N VAL A 10 -44.40 -4.91 4.10
CA VAL A 10 -44.15 -3.64 3.41
C VAL A 10 -43.77 -2.53 4.40
N PHE A 11 -44.52 -2.43 5.52
CA PHE A 11 -44.23 -1.47 6.57
C PHE A 11 -42.81 -1.66 7.16
N PHE A 12 -42.43 -2.90 7.44
CA PHE A 12 -41.07 -3.23 7.95
C PHE A 12 -39.97 -2.82 6.95
N PHE A 13 -40.14 -3.13 5.67
CA PHE A 13 -39.21 -2.73 4.64
C PHE A 13 -39.08 -1.21 4.51
N LEU A 14 -40.19 -0.47 4.58
CA LEU A 14 -40.17 0.98 4.57
C LEU A 14 -39.43 1.56 5.79
N LEU A 15 -39.59 0.97 6.97
CA LEU A 15 -38.83 1.36 8.16
C LEU A 15 -37.31 1.11 7.99
N VAL A 16 -36.93 -0.05 7.46
CA VAL A 16 -35.51 -0.39 7.22
C VAL A 16 -34.89 0.56 6.20
N ILE A 17 -35.58 0.84 5.11
CA ILE A 17 -35.13 1.80 4.08
C ILE A 17 -35.01 3.21 4.66
N GLY A 18 -36.02 3.67 5.40
CA GLY A 18 -36.02 4.98 6.07
C GLY A 18 -34.87 5.08 7.08
N PHE A 19 -34.64 4.05 7.88
CA PHE A 19 -33.52 3.98 8.82
C PHE A 19 -32.17 4.05 8.10
N TYR A 20 -31.98 3.23 7.04
CA TYR A 20 -30.75 3.25 6.24
C TYR A 20 -30.47 4.62 5.63
N PHE A 21 -31.52 5.25 5.07
CA PHE A 21 -31.40 6.58 4.48
C PHE A 21 -31.04 7.64 5.52
N THR A 22 -31.71 7.64 6.67
CA THR A 22 -31.42 8.58 7.78
C THR A 22 -30.00 8.38 8.32
N MET A 23 -29.57 7.14 8.52
CA MET A 23 -28.21 6.83 8.97
C MET A 23 -27.15 7.24 7.94
N SER A 24 -27.42 7.08 6.66
CA SER A 24 -26.50 7.50 5.59
C SER A 24 -26.33 9.03 5.51
N GLN A 25 -27.31 9.80 5.97
CA GLN A 25 -27.23 11.27 6.03
C GLN A 25 -26.56 11.77 7.31
N LEU A 26 -26.82 11.11 8.45
CA LEU A 26 -26.30 11.53 9.75
C LEU A 26 -24.86 11.09 10.00
N ILE A 27 -24.45 9.94 9.47
CA ILE A 27 -23.12 9.38 9.68
C ILE A 27 -22.33 9.41 8.36
N PRO A 28 -21.37 10.33 8.19
CA PRO A 28 -20.53 10.35 7.01
C PRO A 28 -19.81 9.02 6.83
N GLY A 29 -20.08 8.32 5.72
CA GLY A 29 -19.49 7.02 5.42
C GLY A 29 -20.26 5.81 5.96
N PHE A 30 -21.49 5.98 6.49
CA PHE A 30 -22.36 4.87 6.85
C PHE A 30 -22.60 3.94 5.66
N GLY A 31 -22.36 2.65 5.85
CA GLY A 31 -22.47 1.65 4.77
C GLY A 31 -21.28 1.60 3.79
N LYS A 32 -20.31 2.51 3.91
CA LYS A 32 -19.01 2.39 3.20
C LYS A 32 -18.02 1.74 4.15
N SER A 33 -17.47 0.59 3.77
CA SER A 33 -16.36 -0.01 4.49
C SER A 33 -15.17 0.94 4.39
N LYS A 34 -14.99 1.81 5.39
CA LYS A 34 -13.74 2.54 5.53
C LYS A 34 -12.72 1.52 6.03
N LEU A 35 -11.67 1.31 5.27
CA LEU A 35 -10.52 0.56 5.75
C LEU A 35 -10.03 1.17 7.06
N ALA A 36 -10.03 0.38 8.14
CA ALA A 36 -9.57 0.85 9.45
C ALA A 36 -8.09 1.22 9.38
N PRO A 37 -7.64 2.27 10.08
CA PRO A 37 -6.23 2.61 10.14
C PRO A 37 -5.45 1.51 10.88
N ILE A 38 -4.38 1.00 10.25
CA ILE A 38 -3.46 0.00 10.83
C ILE A 38 -2.24 0.69 11.44
N GLY A 39 -1.80 1.80 10.83
CA GLY A 39 -0.62 2.54 11.23
C GLY A 39 -0.54 3.90 10.56
N LYS A 40 0.53 4.63 10.84
CA LYS A 40 0.84 5.90 10.21
C LYS A 40 2.28 5.89 9.71
N VAL A 41 2.49 6.44 8.51
CA VAL A 41 3.82 6.62 7.94
C VAL A 41 4.62 7.59 8.82
N LEU A 42 5.75 7.11 9.32
CA LEU A 42 6.68 7.89 10.10
C LEU A 42 7.60 8.73 9.17
N PRO A 43 8.16 9.84 9.67
CA PRO A 43 9.15 10.61 8.92
C PRO A 43 10.32 9.74 8.45
N PHE A 44 10.72 9.91 7.20
CA PHE A 44 11.86 9.21 6.62
C PHE A 44 12.65 10.13 5.67
N ALA A 45 13.88 9.73 5.38
CA ALA A 45 14.69 10.35 4.36
C ALA A 45 15.56 9.27 3.71
N PHE A 46 15.24 8.98 2.44
CA PHE A 46 15.94 7.96 1.63
C PHE A 46 16.47 8.58 0.35
N THR A 47 17.30 7.84 -0.37
CA THR A 47 17.84 8.24 -1.66
C THR A 47 17.13 7.44 -2.76
N ASN A 48 16.62 8.12 -3.79
CA ASN A 48 15.99 7.45 -4.91
C ASN A 48 17.02 6.94 -5.95
N GLN A 49 16.54 6.25 -6.98
CA GLN A 49 17.32 5.72 -8.09
C GLN A 49 18.09 6.80 -8.89
N ASP A 50 17.70 8.05 -8.82
CA ASP A 50 18.35 9.19 -9.49
C ASP A 50 19.32 9.94 -8.55
N GLY A 51 19.57 9.42 -7.33
CA GLY A 51 20.45 10.02 -6.33
C GLY A 51 19.82 11.19 -5.56
N GLN A 52 18.52 11.42 -5.71
CA GLN A 52 17.82 12.51 -5.04
C GLN A 52 17.28 12.06 -3.68
N LYS A 53 17.23 12.99 -2.72
CA LYS A 53 16.60 12.76 -1.43
C LYS A 53 15.08 12.74 -1.58
N VAL A 54 14.44 11.72 -0.99
CA VAL A 54 12.98 11.58 -0.92
C VAL A 54 12.58 11.42 0.55
N THR A 55 11.53 12.15 0.95
CA THR A 55 11.00 12.19 2.30
C THR A 55 9.51 11.82 2.31
N GLU A 56 8.92 11.69 3.48
CA GLU A 56 7.47 11.49 3.62
C GLU A 56 6.64 12.64 3.01
N GLN A 57 7.22 13.84 2.91
CA GLN A 57 6.53 14.99 2.31
C GLN A 57 6.33 14.84 0.79
N ASP A 58 7.25 14.14 0.12
CA ASP A 58 7.19 13.90 -1.32
C ASP A 58 6.06 12.94 -1.72
N VAL A 59 5.62 12.10 -0.76
CA VAL A 59 4.53 11.13 -0.95
C VAL A 59 3.22 11.56 -0.27
N THR A 60 3.25 12.60 0.56
CA THR A 60 2.05 13.16 1.20
C THR A 60 1.07 13.70 0.16
N GLY A 61 -0.22 13.51 0.38
CA GLY A 61 -1.28 13.88 -0.55
C GLY A 61 -1.53 12.86 -1.67
N LYS A 62 -0.78 11.75 -1.68
CA LYS A 62 -0.93 10.68 -2.66
C LYS A 62 -1.31 9.36 -1.99
N VAL A 63 -2.13 8.57 -2.66
CA VAL A 63 -2.30 7.16 -2.34
C VAL A 63 -1.07 6.42 -2.85
N PHE A 64 -0.44 5.60 -2.04
CA PHE A 64 0.70 4.85 -2.52
C PHE A 64 0.76 3.43 -1.96
N VAL A 65 1.45 2.56 -2.69
CA VAL A 65 1.76 1.20 -2.26
C VAL A 65 3.26 1.13 -1.94
N ALA A 66 3.58 0.71 -0.72
CA ALA A 66 4.96 0.46 -0.30
C ALA A 66 5.26 -1.04 -0.31
N GLU A 67 6.45 -1.40 -0.78
CA GLU A 67 6.98 -2.76 -0.76
C GLU A 67 8.47 -2.77 -0.43
N TYR A 68 8.98 -3.97 -0.12
CA TYR A 68 10.40 -4.24 0.02
C TYR A 68 10.85 -5.33 -0.96
N PHE A 69 12.01 -5.11 -1.56
CA PHE A 69 12.62 -6.00 -2.55
C PHE A 69 14.14 -5.90 -2.50
N PHE A 70 14.86 -6.67 -3.29
CA PHE A 70 16.26 -6.43 -3.59
C PHE A 70 16.59 -6.94 -5.00
N THR A 71 17.53 -6.26 -5.68
CA THR A 71 17.77 -6.46 -7.11
C THR A 71 18.31 -7.83 -7.47
N THR A 72 18.92 -8.54 -6.52
CA THR A 72 19.50 -9.88 -6.69
C THR A 72 18.56 -11.03 -6.31
N CYS A 73 17.35 -10.71 -5.84
CA CYS A 73 16.36 -11.72 -5.45
C CYS A 73 15.91 -12.55 -6.66
N LYS A 74 16.05 -13.88 -6.54
CA LYS A 74 15.64 -14.84 -7.59
C LYS A 74 14.41 -15.66 -7.20
N SER A 75 13.83 -15.45 -6.01
CA SER A 75 12.73 -16.23 -5.47
C SER A 75 11.39 -15.49 -5.61
N ILE A 76 10.97 -14.77 -4.57
CA ILE A 76 9.63 -14.15 -4.49
C ILE A 76 9.54 -12.81 -5.22
N CYS A 77 10.62 -12.01 -5.26
CA CYS A 77 10.56 -10.66 -5.84
C CYS A 77 10.14 -10.62 -7.31
N PRO A 78 10.54 -11.58 -8.18
CA PRO A 78 10.02 -11.59 -9.55
C PRO A 78 8.50 -11.71 -9.63
N VAL A 79 7.88 -12.51 -8.76
CA VAL A 79 6.43 -12.69 -8.69
C VAL A 79 5.77 -11.41 -8.15
N MET A 80 6.30 -10.85 -7.06
CA MET A 80 5.83 -9.60 -6.48
C MET A 80 5.88 -8.46 -7.50
N ASN A 81 7.01 -8.30 -8.17
CA ASN A 81 7.19 -7.23 -9.17
C ASN A 81 6.28 -7.42 -10.40
N ALA A 82 6.03 -8.66 -10.82
CA ALA A 82 5.05 -8.92 -11.87
C ALA A 82 3.64 -8.51 -11.44
N ASN A 83 3.26 -8.80 -10.21
CA ASN A 83 1.98 -8.37 -9.62
C ASN A 83 1.93 -6.85 -9.42
N MET A 84 2.99 -6.22 -8.92
CA MET A 84 3.07 -4.77 -8.78
C MET A 84 3.03 -4.06 -10.14
N LYS A 85 3.58 -4.68 -11.19
CA LYS A 85 3.49 -4.14 -12.56
C LYS A 85 2.05 -4.01 -13.04
N ILE A 86 1.14 -4.89 -12.60
CA ILE A 86 -0.29 -4.80 -12.93
C ILE A 86 -0.91 -3.58 -12.24
N VAL A 87 -0.53 -3.34 -10.98
CA VAL A 87 -0.96 -2.13 -10.25
C VAL A 87 -0.42 -0.88 -10.95
N TYR A 88 0.85 -0.89 -11.33
CA TYR A 88 1.47 0.20 -12.08
C TYR A 88 0.72 0.49 -13.39
N GLU A 89 0.49 -0.51 -14.23
CA GLU A 89 -0.20 -0.32 -15.51
C GLU A 89 -1.63 0.24 -15.33
N ARG A 90 -2.31 -0.15 -14.24
CA ARG A 90 -3.66 0.34 -13.92
C ARG A 90 -3.66 1.81 -13.51
N PHE A 91 -2.64 2.27 -12.76
CA PHE A 91 -2.65 3.59 -12.11
C PHE A 91 -1.52 4.53 -12.55
N LYS A 92 -0.69 4.18 -13.53
CA LYS A 92 0.43 5.01 -13.98
C LYS A 92 0.03 6.42 -14.48
N ASN A 93 -1.21 6.60 -14.91
CA ASN A 93 -1.75 7.88 -15.35
C ASN A 93 -2.47 8.65 -14.23
N GLU A 94 -2.70 8.02 -13.07
CA GLU A 94 -3.32 8.68 -11.93
C GLU A 94 -2.35 9.67 -11.28
N LYS A 95 -2.75 10.95 -11.19
CA LYS A 95 -1.89 12.02 -10.66
C LYS A 95 -1.52 11.77 -9.19
N ASP A 96 -2.50 11.32 -8.40
CA ASP A 96 -2.39 11.18 -6.95
C ASP A 96 -2.07 9.73 -6.53
N PHE A 97 -1.36 8.99 -7.39
CA PHE A 97 -0.92 7.62 -7.09
C PHE A 97 0.59 7.46 -7.31
N LEU A 98 1.23 6.68 -6.41
CA LEU A 98 2.64 6.27 -6.49
C LEU A 98 2.83 4.81 -6.07
N ILE A 99 3.94 4.22 -6.51
CA ILE A 99 4.52 3.01 -5.96
C ILE A 99 5.88 3.37 -5.38
N VAL A 100 6.19 2.87 -4.19
CA VAL A 100 7.42 3.18 -3.45
C VAL A 100 8.08 1.86 -3.03
N SER A 101 9.09 1.43 -3.77
CA SER A 101 9.82 0.20 -3.51
C SER A 101 11.12 0.50 -2.77
N HIS A 102 11.28 -0.07 -1.58
CA HIS A 102 12.46 0.08 -0.74
C HIS A 102 13.35 -1.15 -0.89
N THR A 103 14.67 -0.94 -1.01
CA THR A 103 15.55 -2.09 -0.97
C THR A 103 15.71 -2.64 0.45
N SER A 104 15.74 -3.96 0.60
CA SER A 104 16.17 -4.63 1.83
C SER A 104 17.68 -4.93 1.86
N ASP A 105 18.39 -4.73 0.72
CA ASP A 105 19.84 -4.90 0.60
C ASP A 105 20.56 -3.62 0.17
N PRO A 106 20.62 -2.58 1.01
CA PRO A 106 21.24 -1.31 0.63
C PRO A 106 22.77 -1.41 0.40
N ALA A 107 23.41 -2.47 0.87
CA ALA A 107 24.84 -2.71 0.61
C ALA A 107 25.09 -3.03 -0.87
N THR A 108 24.20 -3.78 -1.48
CA THR A 108 24.25 -4.16 -2.90
C THR A 108 23.52 -3.13 -3.78
N ASP A 109 22.38 -2.60 -3.32
CA ASP A 109 21.45 -1.80 -4.11
C ASP A 109 21.71 -0.29 -3.96
N SER A 110 22.81 0.17 -4.58
CA SER A 110 23.08 1.60 -4.72
C SER A 110 22.04 2.29 -5.63
N ALA A 111 21.92 3.62 -5.56
CA ALA A 111 21.04 4.41 -6.44
C ALA A 111 21.24 4.06 -7.92
N THR A 112 22.50 3.99 -8.37
CA THR A 112 22.83 3.62 -9.76
C THR A 112 22.32 2.22 -10.12
N ARG A 113 22.39 1.25 -9.19
CA ARG A 113 21.88 -0.09 -9.42
C ARG A 113 20.36 -0.13 -9.48
N LEU A 114 19.69 0.62 -8.58
CA LEU A 114 18.25 0.78 -8.60
C LEU A 114 17.76 1.44 -9.90
N LYS A 115 18.53 2.40 -10.45
CA LYS A 115 18.23 3.01 -11.75
C LYS A 115 18.24 1.98 -12.87
N LYS A 116 19.30 1.17 -12.96
CA LYS A 116 19.39 0.08 -13.95
C LYS A 116 18.24 -0.92 -13.80
N TYR A 117 17.86 -1.21 -12.56
CA TYR A 117 16.74 -2.11 -12.27
C TYR A 117 15.41 -1.53 -12.75
N ALA A 118 15.11 -0.26 -12.42
CA ALA A 118 13.93 0.44 -12.88
C ALA A 118 13.85 0.49 -14.43
N ASP A 119 14.98 0.78 -15.09
CA ASP A 119 15.08 0.79 -16.56
C ASP A 119 14.77 -0.59 -17.14
N SER A 120 15.26 -1.67 -16.52
CA SER A 120 14.99 -3.05 -16.96
C SER A 120 13.51 -3.43 -16.81
N MET A 121 12.79 -2.83 -15.85
CA MET A 121 11.36 -3.02 -15.65
C MET A 121 10.50 -2.18 -16.61
N ASN A 122 11.11 -1.24 -17.34
CA ASN A 122 10.41 -0.33 -18.24
C ASN A 122 9.25 0.41 -17.54
N VAL A 123 9.57 1.13 -16.46
CA VAL A 123 8.62 1.92 -15.67
C VAL A 123 9.02 3.40 -15.63
N ASP A 124 8.04 4.28 -15.51
CA ASP A 124 8.25 5.70 -15.24
C ASP A 124 8.58 5.89 -13.75
N THR A 125 9.83 6.26 -13.46
CA THR A 125 10.31 6.45 -12.08
C THR A 125 9.67 7.63 -11.35
N ARG A 126 8.91 8.48 -12.04
CA ARG A 126 8.04 9.49 -11.40
C ARG A 126 6.78 8.87 -10.78
N LYS A 127 6.44 7.62 -11.16
CA LYS A 127 5.27 6.86 -10.69
C LYS A 127 5.64 5.63 -9.87
N TRP A 128 6.83 5.08 -10.11
CA TRP A 128 7.36 3.97 -9.35
C TRP A 128 8.79 4.29 -8.88
N ILE A 129 8.90 4.73 -7.63
CA ILE A 129 10.14 5.23 -7.03
C ILE A 129 10.85 4.07 -6.33
N PHE A 130 12.15 3.95 -6.54
CA PHE A 130 12.99 2.95 -5.90
C PHE A 130 13.93 3.63 -4.90
N LEU A 131 13.90 3.19 -3.65
CA LEU A 131 14.58 3.85 -2.54
C LEU A 131 15.66 2.98 -1.91
N THR A 132 16.79 3.60 -1.59
CA THR A 132 17.87 3.03 -0.78
C THR A 132 18.23 3.96 0.37
N GLY A 133 18.93 3.45 1.39
CA GLY A 133 19.32 4.21 2.57
C GLY A 133 20.15 3.37 3.51
N THR A 134 20.20 3.72 4.81
CA THR A 134 20.83 2.86 5.81
C THR A 134 19.94 1.66 6.14
N LYS A 135 20.52 0.49 6.38
CA LYS A 135 19.81 -0.75 6.73
C LYS A 135 18.84 -0.51 7.89
N ASP A 136 19.31 0.13 8.96
CA ASP A 136 18.50 0.41 10.15
C ASP A 136 17.27 1.29 9.85
N SER A 137 17.45 2.34 9.03
CA SER A 137 16.35 3.24 8.66
C SER A 137 15.32 2.54 7.80
N LEU A 138 15.76 1.73 6.82
CA LEU A 138 14.87 0.95 5.94
C LEU A 138 14.06 -0.07 6.75
N TYR A 139 14.71 -0.84 7.63
CA TYR A 139 14.07 -1.87 8.45
C TYR A 139 13.10 -1.26 9.48
N ARG A 140 13.50 -0.15 10.13
CA ARG A 140 12.61 0.60 11.02
C ARG A 140 11.36 1.08 10.29
N GLN A 141 11.51 1.54 9.05
CA GLN A 141 10.39 2.00 8.22
C GLN A 141 9.44 0.84 7.89
N ALA A 142 9.94 -0.35 7.54
CA ALA A 142 9.13 -1.53 7.29
C ALA A 142 8.29 -1.95 8.51
N ARG A 143 8.94 -1.99 9.69
CA ARG A 143 8.36 -2.50 10.95
C ARG A 143 7.38 -1.52 11.57
N HIS A 144 7.83 -0.30 11.80
CA HIS A 144 7.08 0.65 12.63
C HIS A 144 6.16 1.55 11.81
N SER A 145 6.48 1.76 10.54
CA SER A 145 5.72 2.62 9.63
C SER A 145 4.74 1.82 8.79
N TYR A 146 5.25 0.98 7.90
CA TYR A 146 4.43 0.24 6.93
C TYR A 146 3.79 -1.04 7.48
N LYS A 147 4.24 -1.53 8.65
CA LYS A 147 3.69 -2.73 9.33
C LYS A 147 3.81 -4.02 8.51
N ILE A 148 4.80 -4.13 7.67
CA ILE A 148 5.03 -5.28 6.78
C ILE A 148 6.15 -6.21 7.26
N ASP A 149 6.66 -5.98 8.47
CA ASP A 149 7.59 -6.86 9.17
C ASP A 149 7.27 -6.89 10.66
N ASP A 150 7.65 -7.97 11.36
CA ASP A 150 7.43 -8.11 12.79
C ASP A 150 8.33 -7.13 13.57
N PRO A 151 7.74 -6.26 14.43
CA PRO A 151 8.53 -5.35 15.27
C PRO A 151 9.51 -6.04 16.23
N ASN A 152 9.24 -7.32 16.56
CA ASN A 152 10.09 -8.10 17.46
C ASN A 152 11.27 -8.78 16.74
N ASN A 153 11.28 -8.81 15.42
CA ASN A 153 12.45 -9.28 14.67
C ASN A 153 13.61 -8.32 14.94
N ASN A 154 14.62 -8.80 15.68
CA ASN A 154 15.80 -8.00 16.02
C ASN A 154 16.89 -8.20 14.95
N PRO A 155 17.19 -7.20 14.12
CA PRO A 155 18.23 -7.31 13.08
C PRO A 155 19.65 -7.41 13.66
N LEU A 156 19.82 -7.14 14.94
CA LEU A 156 21.14 -7.15 15.59
C LEU A 156 21.56 -8.54 16.08
N SER A 157 20.69 -9.55 16.00
CA SER A 157 20.97 -10.87 16.57
C SER A 157 21.69 -11.86 15.63
N ASN A 158 21.65 -11.64 14.30
CA ASN A 158 22.40 -12.47 13.33
C ASN A 158 22.71 -11.67 12.06
N GLU A 159 23.92 -11.78 11.54
CA GLU A 159 24.43 -11.12 10.32
C GLU A 159 23.66 -11.46 9.02
N VAL A 160 22.65 -12.30 9.08
CA VAL A 160 21.92 -12.86 7.93
C VAL A 160 20.45 -12.45 7.90
N ASP A 161 20.03 -11.51 8.75
CA ASP A 161 18.61 -11.08 8.78
C ASP A 161 18.33 -10.13 7.62
N PHE A 162 17.92 -10.71 6.49
CA PHE A 162 17.31 -10.01 5.38
C PHE A 162 15.82 -9.84 5.65
N LEU A 163 15.33 -8.63 5.54
CA LEU A 163 13.89 -8.37 5.49
C LEU A 163 13.30 -9.05 4.25
N HIS A 164 12.77 -10.25 4.43
CA HIS A 164 12.03 -10.98 3.41
C HIS A 164 10.53 -10.72 3.61
N SER A 165 10.08 -9.55 3.22
CA SER A 165 8.66 -9.24 3.25
C SER A 165 8.04 -9.47 1.88
N GLN A 166 7.04 -10.36 1.83
CA GLN A 166 6.22 -10.60 0.65
C GLN A 166 4.96 -9.73 0.63
N PHE A 167 4.89 -8.74 1.52
CA PHE A 167 3.69 -7.93 1.73
C PHE A 167 3.80 -6.55 1.07
N PHE A 168 2.66 -6.07 0.60
CA PHE A 168 2.43 -4.71 0.14
C PHE A 168 1.63 -3.94 1.17
N SER A 169 2.05 -2.72 1.47
CA SER A 169 1.34 -1.81 2.37
C SER A 169 0.65 -0.71 1.57
N LEU A 170 -0.67 -0.60 1.70
CA LEU A 170 -1.48 0.44 1.06
C LEU A 170 -1.63 1.63 2.00
N VAL A 171 -1.21 2.80 1.54
CA VAL A 171 -1.20 4.04 2.30
C VAL A 171 -2.09 5.08 1.61
N ASP A 172 -2.89 5.80 2.40
CA ASP A 172 -3.77 6.86 1.90
C ASP A 172 -3.07 8.22 1.80
N LYS A 173 -3.79 9.23 1.29
CA LYS A 173 -3.31 10.61 1.09
C LYS A 173 -2.83 11.30 2.38
N ASN A 174 -3.29 10.83 3.54
CA ASN A 174 -2.93 11.37 4.86
C ASN A 174 -1.74 10.62 5.50
N GLY A 175 -1.12 9.70 4.75
CA GLY A 175 -0.03 8.86 5.26
C GLY A 175 -0.50 7.79 6.26
N ILE A 176 -1.77 7.37 6.20
CA ILE A 176 -2.32 6.32 7.05
C ILE A 176 -2.24 4.99 6.31
N VAL A 177 -1.63 3.99 6.92
CA VAL A 177 -1.63 2.61 6.45
C VAL A 177 -3.03 2.05 6.62
N ARG A 178 -3.66 1.67 5.51
CA ARG A 178 -5.06 1.27 5.45
C ARG A 178 -5.22 -0.25 5.37
N ASN A 179 -4.31 -0.94 4.70
CA ASN A 179 -4.33 -2.39 4.62
C ASN A 179 -2.96 -2.96 4.18
N ILE A 180 -2.80 -4.28 4.37
CA ILE A 180 -1.62 -5.05 3.98
C ILE A 180 -2.11 -6.22 3.12
N TYR A 181 -1.34 -6.54 2.06
CA TYR A 181 -1.69 -7.56 1.07
C TYR A 181 -0.51 -8.49 0.82
N GLU A 182 -0.81 -9.74 0.59
CA GLU A 182 0.15 -10.73 0.13
C GLU A 182 0.55 -10.42 -1.33
N GLY A 183 1.77 -9.94 -1.54
CA GLY A 183 2.25 -9.49 -2.85
C GLY A 183 2.45 -10.60 -3.86
N THR A 184 2.59 -11.85 -3.40
CA THR A 184 2.70 -13.03 -4.27
C THR A 184 1.32 -13.57 -4.69
N GLU A 185 0.24 -13.19 -3.98
CA GLU A 185 -1.10 -13.69 -4.21
C GLU A 185 -1.92 -12.77 -5.13
N ARG A 186 -2.25 -13.24 -6.32
CA ARG A 186 -2.99 -12.45 -7.32
C ARG A 186 -4.33 -11.93 -6.82
N LYS A 187 -5.07 -12.71 -6.03
CA LYS A 187 -6.37 -12.31 -5.47
C LYS A 187 -6.25 -11.12 -4.51
N ASP A 188 -5.17 -11.10 -3.71
CA ASP A 188 -4.89 -9.99 -2.80
C ASP A 188 -4.52 -8.71 -3.56
N VAL A 189 -3.75 -8.83 -4.64
CA VAL A 189 -3.43 -7.70 -5.52
C VAL A 189 -4.69 -7.15 -6.19
N GLU A 190 -5.62 -7.99 -6.63
CA GLU A 190 -6.90 -7.56 -7.20
C GLU A 190 -7.80 -6.86 -6.17
N ARG A 191 -7.77 -7.32 -4.91
CA ARG A 191 -8.43 -6.63 -3.80
C ARG A 191 -7.80 -5.28 -3.55
N MET A 192 -6.47 -5.18 -3.50
CA MET A 192 -5.73 -3.93 -3.33
C MET A 192 -6.07 -2.92 -4.43
N ILE A 193 -6.16 -3.33 -5.70
CA ILE A 193 -6.54 -2.46 -6.81
C ILE A 193 -7.90 -1.80 -6.57
N LYS A 194 -8.90 -2.56 -6.12
CA LYS A 194 -10.24 -2.03 -5.80
C LYS A 194 -10.20 -1.03 -4.65
N GLU A 195 -9.37 -1.29 -3.64
CA GLU A 195 -9.23 -0.42 -2.49
C GLU A 195 -8.45 0.87 -2.84
N ILE A 196 -7.44 0.81 -3.71
CA ILE A 196 -6.78 2.00 -4.28
C ILE A 196 -7.81 2.91 -4.97
N GLU A 197 -8.72 2.35 -5.79
CA GLU A 197 -9.78 3.12 -6.48
C GLU A 197 -10.72 3.83 -5.49
N VAL A 198 -10.96 3.23 -4.32
CA VAL A 198 -11.75 3.86 -3.25
C VAL A 198 -10.99 5.00 -2.61
N LEU A 199 -9.71 4.78 -2.23
CA LEU A 199 -8.87 5.77 -1.55
C LEU A 199 -8.57 6.99 -2.45
N LEU A 200 -8.42 6.79 -3.75
CA LEU A 200 -8.24 7.88 -4.71
C LEU A 200 -9.43 8.85 -4.74
N LYS A 201 -10.63 8.36 -4.46
CA LYS A 201 -11.89 9.16 -4.41
C LYS A 201 -12.14 9.78 -3.04
N GLU A 202 -11.45 9.34 -1.99
CA GLU A 202 -11.51 9.97 -0.67
C GLU A 202 -10.85 11.37 -0.75
N LYS A 203 -11.50 12.37 -0.10
CA LYS A 203 -11.00 13.75 -0.01
C LYS A 203 -10.02 13.90 1.13
#